data_91d4f4335e6086f8313ed021ae6749a9
#
_entry.id   91d4f4335e6086f8313ed021ae6749a9
#
_cell.length_a   1.000
_cell.length_b   1.000
_cell.length_c   1.000
_cell.angle_alpha   90.00
_cell.angle_beta   90.00
_cell.angle_gamma   90.00
#
_symmetry.space_group_name_H-M   'P 1'
#
loop_
_entity.id
_entity.type
_entity.pdbx_description
1 polymer ?
#
loop_
_entity_poly.entity_id
_entity_poly.type
_entity_poly.pdbx_seq_one_letter_code
_entity_poly.pdbx_strand_id
1 'polypeptide(L)'
;MPALIGGFGKIKKNNIQMQKYTTLDSKIEEPKLRLKLGAYLAGLIEADGSFAIHDKDSKAKKYLPKILIVFSLNDSPLAEKLMSIIKVGKLYNKPQQGCVIWHIQKIEDVIKIINLINGYMRTPKIEALHRAIKWYNGFYNINIEPLGLDQSPINSNAWLAGFTDGDGNFSINLVDRKKKGAITTKIVQVFFRIELRQNYHRYCSVEQGSTSYFNILSIIARYLEVNLYSRSREQKDKIFYSYMVVSHNIQSHTKVIEYFDRYPLYSSKYLAYKDWRHVVQEIILRAGKPLTVEDILEIEKIKAQFNKKRTQFDFSHLDSIV
;
A
#
# COMPACT_ATOMS: atom_id res chain seq x y z
N MET A 1 -30.56 -43.66 34.21
CA MET A 1 -30.70 -43.11 32.85
C MET A 1 -29.39 -42.42 32.49
N PRO A 2 -28.65 -42.86 31.45
CA PRO A 2 -27.33 -42.35 31.17
C PRO A 2 -27.39 -41.10 30.28
N ALA A 3 -26.56 -40.12 30.61
CA ALA A 3 -26.36 -38.87 29.86
C ALA A 3 -25.66 -39.13 28.51
N LEU A 4 -26.28 -38.63 27.44
CA LEU A 4 -25.71 -38.62 26.09
C LEU A 4 -24.56 -37.62 26.00
N ILE A 5 -23.34 -38.11 25.90
CA ILE A 5 -22.14 -37.36 25.57
C ILE A 5 -22.16 -37.14 24.05
N GLY A 6 -22.51 -35.93 23.62
CA GLY A 6 -22.47 -35.52 22.24
C GLY A 6 -21.04 -35.43 21.73
N GLY A 7 -20.73 -36.21 20.68
CA GLY A 7 -19.41 -36.39 20.10
C GLY A 7 -18.81 -35.10 19.52
N PHE A 8 -17.64 -34.77 20.01
CA PHE A 8 -16.72 -33.85 19.34
C PHE A 8 -16.26 -34.48 18.01
N GLY A 9 -16.75 -33.96 16.91
CA GLY A 9 -16.27 -34.33 15.59
C GLY A 9 -14.76 -34.10 15.52
N LYS A 10 -13.99 -35.18 15.52
CA LYS A 10 -12.57 -35.18 15.22
C LYS A 10 -12.35 -34.60 13.83
N ILE A 11 -11.87 -33.35 13.76
CA ILE A 11 -11.25 -32.87 12.54
C ILE A 11 -10.05 -33.78 12.32
N LYS A 12 -10.14 -34.64 11.29
CA LYS A 12 -9.01 -35.47 10.86
C LYS A 12 -7.83 -34.53 10.67
N LYS A 13 -6.79 -34.73 11.50
CA LYS A 13 -5.45 -34.20 11.24
C LYS A 13 -4.98 -34.88 9.94
N ASN A 14 -5.30 -34.30 8.82
CA ASN A 14 -4.65 -34.66 7.58
C ASN A 14 -3.20 -34.21 7.75
N ASN A 15 -2.33 -35.14 8.11
CA ASN A 15 -0.90 -35.05 7.84
C ASN A 15 -0.73 -35.00 6.32
N ILE A 16 -1.04 -33.85 5.73
CA ILE A 16 -0.61 -33.56 4.38
C ILE A 16 0.88 -33.31 4.51
N GLN A 17 1.65 -34.32 4.15
CA GLN A 17 3.08 -34.19 3.92
C GLN A 17 3.27 -33.13 2.84
N MET A 18 3.54 -31.90 3.26
CA MET A 18 3.87 -30.75 2.39
C MET A 18 5.20 -30.94 1.63
N GLN A 19 5.84 -32.12 1.74
CA GLN A 19 7.08 -32.44 1.03
C GLN A 19 6.94 -32.68 -0.48
N LYS A 20 5.72 -32.72 -1.04
CA LYS A 20 5.53 -33.15 -2.46
C LYS A 20 5.31 -32.04 -3.49
N TYR A 21 5.29 -30.75 -3.10
CA TYR A 21 4.97 -29.67 -4.07
C TYR A 21 6.06 -28.60 -4.24
N THR A 22 7.27 -28.83 -3.76
CA THR A 22 8.40 -28.04 -4.19
C THR A 22 9.01 -28.67 -5.43
N THR A 23 8.47 -28.35 -6.59
CA THR A 23 9.18 -28.56 -7.86
C THR A 23 10.47 -27.72 -7.84
N LEU A 24 11.52 -28.18 -8.50
CA LEU A 24 12.80 -27.46 -8.58
C LEU A 24 12.61 -26.02 -9.07
N ASP A 25 11.66 -25.79 -9.98
CA ASP A 25 11.29 -24.48 -10.52
C ASP A 25 10.71 -23.54 -9.45
N SER A 26 9.85 -24.03 -8.52
CA SER A 26 9.31 -23.18 -7.45
C SER A 26 10.36 -22.70 -6.47
N LYS A 27 11.42 -23.48 -6.23
CA LYS A 27 12.54 -23.10 -5.36
C LYS A 27 13.40 -21.97 -5.94
N ILE A 28 13.44 -21.83 -7.26
CA ILE A 28 14.23 -20.80 -7.97
C ILE A 28 13.37 -19.56 -8.26
N GLU A 29 12.09 -19.73 -8.61
CA GLU A 29 11.19 -18.61 -8.93
C GLU A 29 10.78 -17.78 -7.69
N GLU A 30 10.52 -18.42 -6.55
CA GLU A 30 10.03 -17.73 -5.34
C GLU A 30 11.03 -16.73 -4.77
N PRO A 31 12.34 -17.00 -4.63
CA PRO A 31 13.33 -16.03 -4.22
C PRO A 31 13.47 -14.84 -5.18
N LYS A 32 13.42 -15.09 -6.50
CA LYS A 32 13.45 -14.02 -7.52
C LYS A 32 12.23 -13.12 -7.42
N LEU A 33 11.05 -13.73 -7.26
CA LEU A 33 9.79 -13.01 -7.10
C LEU A 33 9.78 -12.18 -5.81
N ARG A 34 10.30 -12.74 -4.70
CA ARG A 34 10.45 -12.03 -3.44
C ARG A 34 11.36 -10.81 -3.57
N LEU A 35 12.49 -10.95 -4.24
CA LEU A 35 13.43 -9.86 -4.47
C LEU A 35 12.78 -8.72 -5.29
N LYS A 36 11.98 -9.07 -6.30
CA LYS A 36 11.34 -8.09 -7.19
C LYS A 36 10.08 -7.46 -6.60
N LEU A 37 9.20 -8.25 -6.01
CA LEU A 37 7.86 -7.80 -5.62
C LEU A 37 7.60 -7.83 -4.11
N GLY A 38 8.44 -8.48 -3.30
CA GLY A 38 8.16 -8.65 -1.87
C GLY A 38 7.96 -7.34 -1.12
N ALA A 39 8.87 -6.39 -1.32
CA ALA A 39 8.76 -5.07 -0.67
C ALA A 39 7.56 -4.27 -1.20
N TYR A 40 7.31 -4.26 -2.52
CA TYR A 40 6.14 -3.61 -3.11
C TYR A 40 4.84 -4.18 -2.55
N LEU A 41 4.70 -5.51 -2.53
CA LEU A 41 3.52 -6.18 -1.97
C LEU A 41 3.33 -5.91 -0.48
N ALA A 42 4.41 -5.86 0.30
CA ALA A 42 4.33 -5.48 1.71
C ALA A 42 3.74 -4.08 1.84
N GLY A 43 4.27 -3.09 1.12
CA GLY A 43 3.74 -1.73 1.11
C GLY A 43 2.26 -1.65 0.70
N LEU A 44 1.90 -2.33 -0.38
CA LEU A 44 0.51 -2.37 -0.88
C LEU A 44 -0.44 -3.01 0.14
N ILE A 45 -0.04 -4.14 0.77
CA ILE A 45 -0.84 -4.79 1.80
C ILE A 45 -0.94 -3.93 3.06
N GLU A 46 0.11 -3.21 3.42
CA GLU A 46 0.08 -2.30 4.56
C GLU A 46 -0.85 -1.10 4.35
N ALA A 47 -0.98 -0.63 3.12
CA ALA A 47 -1.96 0.38 2.75
C ALA A 47 -3.38 -0.22 2.64
N ASP A 48 -3.68 -0.94 1.57
CA ASP A 48 -5.02 -1.38 1.17
C ASP A 48 -5.34 -2.85 1.47
N GLY A 49 -4.40 -3.60 2.06
CA GLY A 49 -4.60 -4.99 2.43
C GLY A 49 -5.14 -5.20 3.83
N SER A 50 -5.65 -6.38 4.10
CA SER A 50 -6.04 -6.82 5.43
C SER A 50 -5.81 -8.32 5.63
N PHE A 51 -5.42 -8.70 6.86
CA PHE A 51 -5.37 -10.08 7.31
C PHE A 51 -6.64 -10.37 8.12
N ALA A 52 -7.55 -11.13 7.54
CA ALA A 52 -8.77 -11.54 8.23
C ALA A 52 -8.49 -12.84 9.02
N ILE A 53 -8.21 -12.69 10.30
CA ILE A 53 -7.93 -13.76 11.24
C ILE A 53 -8.94 -13.64 12.36
N HIS A 54 -9.62 -14.76 12.68
CA HIS A 54 -10.55 -14.79 13.80
C HIS A 54 -9.79 -14.95 15.12
N ASP A 55 -10.18 -14.13 16.09
CA ASP A 55 -9.67 -14.28 17.46
C ASP A 55 -10.22 -15.59 18.07
N LYS A 56 -9.44 -16.21 18.98
CA LYS A 56 -9.79 -17.49 19.63
C LYS A 56 -11.17 -17.45 20.31
N ASP A 57 -11.57 -16.28 20.79
CA ASP A 57 -12.80 -16.07 21.56
C ASP A 57 -13.99 -15.67 20.68
N SER A 58 -13.80 -15.58 19.37
CA SER A 58 -14.89 -15.29 18.42
C SER A 58 -15.87 -16.47 18.37
N LYS A 59 -17.16 -16.21 18.58
CA LYS A 59 -18.24 -17.17 18.36
C LYS A 59 -18.45 -17.55 16.88
N ALA A 60 -17.73 -16.91 15.97
CA ALA A 60 -17.76 -17.20 14.54
C ALA A 60 -17.18 -18.59 14.26
N LYS A 61 -17.78 -19.31 13.30
CA LYS A 61 -17.26 -20.60 12.81
C LYS A 61 -15.79 -20.44 12.42
N LYS A 62 -14.99 -21.51 12.61
CA LYS A 62 -13.57 -21.58 12.26
C LYS A 62 -13.33 -21.28 10.78
N TYR A 63 -13.09 -20.00 10.45
CA TYR A 63 -12.66 -19.62 9.12
C TYR A 63 -11.12 -19.63 9.06
N LEU A 64 -10.59 -20.15 7.95
CA LEU A 64 -9.17 -20.05 7.64
C LEU A 64 -8.77 -18.57 7.54
N PRO A 65 -7.61 -18.18 8.09
CA PRO A 65 -7.08 -16.86 7.83
C PRO A 65 -6.94 -16.60 6.34
N LYS A 66 -7.23 -15.37 5.94
CA LYS A 66 -7.17 -14.96 4.55
C LYS A 66 -6.57 -13.57 4.43
N ILE A 67 -6.01 -13.29 3.27
CA ILE A 67 -5.50 -11.98 2.90
C ILE A 67 -6.47 -11.39 1.86
N LEU A 68 -6.87 -10.15 2.08
CA LEU A 68 -7.73 -9.39 1.17
C LEU A 68 -6.99 -8.12 0.79
N ILE A 69 -6.89 -7.82 -0.50
CA ILE A 69 -6.37 -6.55 -1.00
C ILE A 69 -7.47 -5.91 -1.83
N VAL A 70 -7.81 -4.67 -1.53
CA VAL A 70 -8.91 -3.96 -2.18
C VAL A 70 -8.32 -2.94 -3.15
N PHE A 71 -8.70 -3.04 -4.41
CA PHE A 71 -8.33 -2.09 -5.45
C PHE A 71 -9.55 -1.30 -5.89
N SER A 72 -9.36 -0.07 -6.38
CA SER A 72 -10.41 0.61 -7.12
C SER A 72 -10.74 -0.17 -8.40
N LEU A 73 -11.95 -0.02 -8.95
CA LEU A 73 -12.31 -0.67 -10.22
C LEU A 73 -11.36 -0.29 -11.35
N ASN A 74 -10.87 0.94 -11.37
CA ASN A 74 -9.92 1.40 -12.37
C ASN A 74 -8.59 0.66 -12.30
N ASP A 75 -8.24 0.11 -11.12
CA ASP A 75 -6.99 -0.62 -10.87
C ASP A 75 -7.15 -2.14 -11.05
N SER A 76 -8.27 -2.61 -11.63
CA SER A 76 -8.46 -4.03 -11.98
C SER A 76 -7.29 -4.61 -12.79
N PRO A 77 -6.71 -3.88 -13.79
CA PRO A 77 -5.55 -4.40 -14.54
C PRO A 77 -4.34 -4.71 -13.66
N LEU A 78 -4.06 -3.87 -12.63
CA LEU A 78 -3.00 -4.16 -11.66
C LEU A 78 -3.30 -5.42 -10.85
N ALA A 79 -4.53 -5.57 -10.35
CA ALA A 79 -4.94 -6.75 -9.59
C ALA A 79 -4.81 -8.04 -10.42
N GLU A 80 -5.21 -8.00 -11.69
CA GLU A 80 -5.08 -9.10 -12.65
C GLU A 80 -3.62 -9.44 -12.93
N LYS A 81 -2.79 -8.42 -13.17
CA LYS A 81 -1.35 -8.60 -13.41
C LYS A 81 -0.64 -9.23 -12.21
N LEU A 82 -0.87 -8.72 -11.00
CA LEU A 82 -0.29 -9.27 -9.77
C LEU A 82 -0.75 -10.71 -9.53
N MET A 83 -2.04 -11.00 -9.71
CA MET A 83 -2.57 -12.36 -9.57
C MET A 83 -1.94 -13.31 -10.61
N SER A 84 -1.77 -12.88 -11.86
CA SER A 84 -1.18 -13.69 -12.94
C SER A 84 0.29 -14.02 -12.70
N ILE A 85 1.07 -13.06 -12.17
CA ILE A 85 2.49 -13.24 -11.87
C ILE A 85 2.69 -14.13 -10.63
N ILE A 86 1.95 -13.85 -9.56
CA ILE A 86 2.11 -14.54 -8.28
C ILE A 86 1.39 -15.88 -8.28
N LYS A 87 0.39 -16.06 -9.14
CA LYS A 87 -0.40 -17.27 -9.33
C LYS A 87 -1.11 -17.74 -8.06
N VAL A 88 -1.68 -16.79 -7.29
CA VAL A 88 -2.42 -17.08 -6.04
C VAL A 88 -3.74 -16.33 -5.97
N GLY A 89 -4.70 -16.90 -5.24
CA GLY A 89 -5.97 -16.25 -4.92
C GLY A 89 -6.94 -16.15 -6.09
N LYS A 90 -7.97 -15.31 -5.90
CA LYS A 90 -9.02 -15.03 -6.90
C LYS A 90 -9.43 -13.56 -6.81
N LEU A 91 -9.85 -12.99 -7.93
CA LEU A 91 -10.42 -11.65 -7.99
C LEU A 91 -11.96 -11.71 -7.91
N TYR A 92 -12.52 -10.83 -7.10
CA TYR A 92 -13.96 -10.64 -6.96
C TYR A 92 -14.31 -9.20 -7.31
N ASN A 93 -14.96 -9.01 -8.45
CA ASN A 93 -15.44 -7.70 -8.87
C ASN A 93 -16.67 -7.31 -8.05
N LYS A 94 -16.67 -6.10 -7.51
CA LYS A 94 -17.74 -5.46 -6.75
C LYS A 94 -18.12 -4.11 -7.38
N PRO A 95 -18.75 -4.10 -8.58
CA PRO A 95 -19.01 -2.85 -9.31
C PRO A 95 -19.85 -1.86 -8.53
N GLN A 96 -20.85 -2.34 -7.79
CA GLN A 96 -21.71 -1.52 -6.93
C GLN A 96 -20.94 -0.82 -5.79
N GLN A 97 -19.80 -1.39 -5.38
CA GLN A 97 -18.92 -0.83 -4.35
C GLN A 97 -17.72 -0.07 -4.95
N GLY A 98 -17.63 -0.02 -6.28
CA GLY A 98 -16.53 0.64 -6.99
C GLY A 98 -15.16 -0.02 -6.80
N CYS A 99 -15.11 -1.33 -6.50
CA CYS A 99 -13.85 -2.00 -6.18
C CYS A 99 -13.74 -3.42 -6.76
N VAL A 100 -12.51 -3.91 -6.83
CA VAL A 100 -12.15 -5.31 -7.02
C VAL A 100 -11.35 -5.80 -5.82
N ILE A 101 -11.66 -6.99 -5.33
CA ILE A 101 -11.00 -7.58 -4.16
C ILE A 101 -10.17 -8.78 -4.61
N TRP A 102 -8.86 -8.72 -4.37
CA TRP A 102 -7.99 -9.88 -4.50
C TRP A 102 -8.06 -10.68 -3.19
N HIS A 103 -8.69 -11.85 -3.28
CA HIS A 103 -8.99 -12.71 -2.15
C HIS A 103 -8.07 -13.94 -2.17
N ILE A 104 -7.21 -14.05 -1.16
CA ILE A 104 -6.23 -15.11 -1.01
C ILE A 104 -6.60 -15.90 0.24
N GLN A 105 -7.02 -17.17 0.07
CA GLN A 105 -7.57 -17.99 1.16
C GLN A 105 -7.02 -19.41 1.20
N LYS A 106 -6.57 -19.96 0.06
CA LYS A 106 -5.93 -21.28 0.09
C LYS A 106 -4.68 -21.22 0.96
N ILE A 107 -4.42 -22.26 1.73
CA ILE A 107 -3.33 -22.34 2.70
C ILE A 107 -1.99 -22.05 2.01
N GLU A 108 -1.73 -22.73 0.91
CA GLU A 108 -0.50 -22.59 0.13
C GLU A 108 -0.34 -21.18 -0.41
N ASP A 109 -1.44 -20.57 -0.89
CA ASP A 109 -1.46 -19.22 -1.44
C ASP A 109 -1.13 -18.17 -0.35
N VAL A 110 -1.75 -18.32 0.85
CA VAL A 110 -1.49 -17.41 1.97
C VAL A 110 -0.05 -17.57 2.48
N ILE A 111 0.45 -18.79 2.59
CA ILE A 111 1.85 -19.04 2.99
C ILE A 111 2.81 -18.42 1.97
N LYS A 112 2.52 -18.55 0.68
CA LYS A 112 3.33 -17.93 -0.39
C LYS A 112 3.38 -16.41 -0.23
N ILE A 113 2.24 -15.75 -0.01
CA ILE A 113 2.23 -14.30 0.25
C ILE A 113 3.00 -13.95 1.53
N ILE A 114 2.80 -14.69 2.63
CA ILE A 114 3.54 -14.48 3.87
C ILE A 114 5.04 -14.54 3.60
N ASN A 115 5.54 -15.56 2.90
CA ASN A 115 6.96 -15.70 2.57
C ASN A 115 7.49 -14.56 1.70
N LEU A 116 6.66 -14.04 0.78
CA LEU A 116 7.05 -12.91 -0.07
C LEU A 116 7.24 -11.62 0.73
N ILE A 117 6.37 -11.34 1.71
CA ILE A 117 6.34 -10.04 2.41
C ILE A 117 7.04 -10.04 3.78
N ASN A 118 7.29 -11.22 4.36
CA ASN A 118 7.89 -11.35 5.69
C ASN A 118 9.31 -10.77 5.72
N GLY A 119 9.52 -9.75 6.57
CA GLY A 119 10.75 -8.97 6.64
C GLY A 119 10.76 -7.70 5.78
N TYR A 120 9.66 -7.39 5.05
CA TYR A 120 9.51 -6.13 4.32
C TYR A 120 8.45 -5.18 4.91
N MET A 121 7.70 -5.63 5.94
CA MET A 121 6.72 -4.78 6.63
C MET A 121 7.42 -3.64 7.38
N ARG A 122 6.81 -2.44 7.36
CA ARG A 122 7.36 -1.23 8.00
C ARG A 122 6.38 -0.53 8.93
N THR A 123 5.12 -0.96 8.98
CA THR A 123 4.07 -0.32 9.79
C THR A 123 3.61 -1.21 10.94
N PRO A 124 2.84 -0.69 11.91
CA PRO A 124 2.23 -1.48 12.98
C PRO A 124 1.32 -2.63 12.49
N LYS A 125 0.93 -2.66 11.21
CA LYS A 125 0.17 -3.77 10.60
C LYS A 125 0.95 -5.10 10.62
N ILE A 126 2.26 -5.09 10.90
CA ILE A 126 3.08 -6.29 11.12
C ILE A 126 2.47 -7.20 12.20
N GLU A 127 1.76 -6.64 13.17
CA GLU A 127 1.01 -7.42 14.17
C GLU A 127 0.08 -8.43 13.49
N ALA A 128 -0.65 -8.01 12.47
CA ALA A 128 -1.58 -8.88 11.77
C ALA A 128 -0.86 -9.99 10.99
N LEU A 129 0.30 -9.69 10.39
CA LEU A 129 1.16 -10.70 9.76
C LEU A 129 1.66 -11.73 10.78
N HIS A 130 2.21 -11.28 11.92
CA HIS A 130 2.72 -12.17 12.96
C HIS A 130 1.61 -13.04 13.55
N ARG A 131 0.42 -12.50 13.74
CA ARG A 131 -0.76 -13.26 14.18
C ARG A 131 -1.18 -14.31 13.16
N ALA A 132 -1.10 -14.02 11.85
CA ALA A 132 -1.32 -15.00 10.79
C ALA A 132 -0.26 -16.10 10.84
N ILE A 133 1.03 -15.76 10.91
CA ILE A 133 2.13 -16.71 11.02
C ILE A 133 1.95 -17.62 12.22
N LYS A 134 1.68 -17.05 13.41
CA LYS A 134 1.44 -17.81 14.64
C LYS A 134 0.28 -18.81 14.48
N TRP A 135 -0.81 -18.37 13.81
CA TRP A 135 -1.96 -19.22 13.57
C TRP A 135 -1.60 -20.39 12.65
N TYR A 136 -0.90 -20.12 11.51
CA TYR A 136 -0.50 -21.17 10.57
C TYR A 136 0.51 -22.14 11.16
N ASN A 137 1.51 -21.65 11.90
CA ASN A 137 2.50 -22.49 12.59
C ASN A 137 1.82 -23.44 13.57
N GLY A 138 0.90 -22.93 14.40
CA GLY A 138 0.22 -23.73 15.40
C GLY A 138 -0.80 -24.73 14.82
N PHE A 139 -1.40 -24.43 13.66
CA PHE A 139 -2.47 -25.27 13.11
C PHE A 139 -1.95 -26.34 12.14
N TYR A 140 -0.91 -26.01 11.37
CA TYR A 140 -0.36 -26.89 10.33
C TYR A 140 1.03 -27.45 10.65
N ASN A 141 1.54 -27.16 11.87
CA ASN A 141 2.86 -27.60 12.30
C ASN A 141 3.97 -27.23 11.28
N ILE A 142 3.86 -26.02 10.73
CA ILE A 142 4.91 -25.40 9.90
C ILE A 142 5.71 -24.46 10.77
N ASN A 143 6.91 -24.11 10.34
CA ASN A 143 7.81 -23.26 11.10
C ASN A 143 8.23 -22.05 10.26
N ILE A 144 7.34 -21.07 10.13
CA ILE A 144 7.66 -19.75 9.54
C ILE A 144 8.12 -18.85 10.67
N GLU A 145 9.35 -18.36 10.59
CA GLU A 145 9.87 -17.39 11.55
C GLU A 145 9.26 -16.01 11.26
N PRO A 146 8.59 -15.35 12.24
CA PRO A 146 8.11 -14.00 12.10
C PRO A 146 9.27 -13.01 12.14
N LEU A 147 9.61 -12.39 11.01
CA LEU A 147 10.67 -11.39 10.93
C LEU A 147 10.15 -10.02 11.41
N GLY A 148 11.06 -9.19 11.95
CA GLY A 148 10.75 -7.84 12.43
C GLY A 148 10.45 -6.85 11.30
N LEU A 149 10.25 -5.57 11.67
CA LEU A 149 10.10 -4.48 10.72
C LEU A 149 11.37 -4.31 9.89
N ASP A 150 11.20 -4.03 8.60
CA ASP A 150 12.30 -3.68 7.71
C ASP A 150 12.94 -2.36 8.13
N GLN A 151 14.20 -2.42 8.55
CA GLN A 151 15.01 -1.27 8.98
C GLN A 151 15.92 -0.73 7.87
N SER A 152 15.85 -1.31 6.66
CA SER A 152 16.66 -0.83 5.54
C SER A 152 16.26 0.60 5.14
N PRO A 153 17.16 1.38 4.51
CA PRO A 153 16.81 2.71 4.03
C PRO A 153 15.54 2.71 3.19
N ILE A 154 14.70 3.73 3.35
CA ILE A 154 13.39 3.79 2.68
C ILE A 154 13.50 3.76 1.15
N ASN A 155 14.60 4.23 0.62
CA ASN A 155 14.91 4.27 -0.81
C ASN A 155 15.71 3.06 -1.31
N SER A 156 15.81 1.99 -0.53
CA SER A 156 16.55 0.79 -0.92
C SER A 156 15.69 -0.28 -1.62
N ASN A 157 14.36 -0.16 -1.54
CA ASN A 157 13.44 -1.10 -2.14
C ASN A 157 12.10 -0.44 -2.52
N ALA A 158 11.21 -1.21 -3.15
CA ALA A 158 9.93 -0.73 -3.69
C ALA A 158 8.79 -0.59 -2.66
N TRP A 159 9.08 -0.68 -1.34
CA TRP A 159 8.04 -0.64 -0.32
C TRP A 159 7.19 0.64 -0.38
N LEU A 160 7.84 1.83 -0.48
CA LEU A 160 7.12 3.11 -0.53
C LEU A 160 6.28 3.24 -1.81
N ALA A 161 6.67 2.59 -2.92
CA ALA A 161 5.85 2.56 -4.14
C ALA A 161 4.54 1.79 -3.90
N GLY A 162 4.62 0.56 -3.37
CA GLY A 162 3.43 -0.21 -3.03
C GLY A 162 2.55 0.48 -1.99
N PHE A 163 3.14 1.11 -0.99
CA PHE A 163 2.43 1.87 0.03
C PHE A 163 1.74 3.12 -0.56
N THR A 164 2.41 3.81 -1.50
CA THR A 164 1.85 4.97 -2.20
C THR A 164 0.71 4.58 -3.13
N ASP A 165 0.77 3.43 -3.78
CA ASP A 165 -0.33 2.93 -4.61
C ASP A 165 -1.64 2.77 -3.82
N GLY A 166 -1.58 2.46 -2.51
CA GLY A 166 -2.73 2.51 -1.62
C GLY A 166 -2.99 3.93 -1.08
N ASP A 167 -2.13 4.44 -0.22
CA ASP A 167 -2.38 5.60 0.65
C ASP A 167 -1.75 6.92 0.18
N GLY A 168 -0.94 6.92 -0.90
CA GLY A 168 -0.33 8.15 -1.42
C GLY A 168 -1.26 8.98 -2.28
N ASN A 169 -0.95 10.27 -2.41
CA ASN A 169 -1.71 11.21 -3.24
C ASN A 169 -0.79 12.23 -3.90
N PHE A 170 -1.04 12.50 -5.18
CA PHE A 170 -0.45 13.61 -5.93
C PHE A 170 -1.48 14.70 -6.15
N SER A 171 -1.06 15.97 -6.08
CA SER A 171 -1.96 17.10 -6.33
C SER A 171 -1.26 18.22 -7.09
N ILE A 172 -2.01 18.88 -7.98
CA ILE A 172 -1.62 20.02 -8.79
C ILE A 172 -2.68 21.09 -8.60
N ASN A 173 -2.30 22.25 -8.05
CA ASN A 173 -3.20 23.37 -7.81
C ASN A 173 -2.71 24.61 -8.54
N LEU A 174 -3.61 25.31 -9.21
CA LEU A 174 -3.41 26.69 -9.67
C LEU A 174 -4.10 27.61 -8.68
N VAL A 175 -3.35 28.55 -8.13
CA VAL A 175 -3.82 29.46 -7.09
C VAL A 175 -3.58 30.90 -7.55
N ASP A 176 -4.58 31.75 -7.41
CA ASP A 176 -4.44 33.16 -7.69
C ASP A 176 -3.60 33.87 -6.63
N ARG A 177 -2.52 34.51 -7.04
CA ARG A 177 -1.73 35.37 -6.17
C ARG A 177 -2.37 36.76 -6.14
N LYS A 178 -2.79 37.15 -4.95
CA LYS A 178 -3.37 38.49 -4.72
C LYS A 178 -2.32 39.45 -4.14
N LYS A 179 -2.27 40.68 -4.64
CA LYS A 179 -1.51 41.77 -4.07
C LYS A 179 -2.44 42.98 -3.89
N LYS A 180 -2.57 43.49 -2.67
CA LYS A 180 -3.49 44.60 -2.32
C LYS A 180 -4.95 44.35 -2.80
N GLY A 181 -5.42 43.09 -2.68
CA GLY A 181 -6.79 42.71 -3.07
C GLY A 181 -7.01 42.39 -4.55
N ALA A 182 -6.08 42.74 -5.44
CA ALA A 182 -6.18 42.42 -6.86
C ALA A 182 -5.40 41.15 -7.22
N ILE A 183 -5.92 40.33 -8.15
CA ILE A 183 -5.22 39.17 -8.71
C ILE A 183 -4.10 39.70 -9.61
N THR A 184 -2.86 39.34 -9.31
CA THR A 184 -1.68 39.80 -10.06
C THR A 184 -1.09 38.72 -10.95
N THR A 185 -1.20 37.45 -10.55
CA THR A 185 -0.65 36.30 -11.31
C THR A 185 -1.21 35.00 -10.75
N LYS A 186 -1.06 33.92 -11.48
CA LYS A 186 -1.29 32.54 -10.97
C LYS A 186 0.03 31.91 -10.56
N ILE A 187 0.00 31.09 -9.54
CA ILE A 187 1.11 30.24 -9.11
C ILE A 187 0.64 28.78 -9.12
N VAL A 188 1.55 27.87 -9.46
CA VAL A 188 1.31 26.44 -9.37
C VAL A 188 1.87 25.91 -8.06
N GLN A 189 1.08 25.11 -7.37
CA GLN A 189 1.47 24.36 -6.18
C GLN A 189 1.26 22.88 -6.46
N VAL A 190 2.31 22.12 -6.27
CA VAL A 190 2.27 20.65 -6.42
C VAL A 190 2.68 19.99 -5.12
N PHE A 191 2.03 18.86 -4.82
CA PHE A 191 2.31 18.12 -3.59
C PHE A 191 2.26 16.63 -3.87
N PHE A 192 3.22 15.90 -3.31
CA PHE A 192 3.07 14.50 -2.99
C PHE A 192 2.76 14.40 -1.50
N ARG A 193 1.76 13.61 -1.12
CA ARG A 193 1.30 13.52 0.27
C ARG A 193 0.96 12.10 0.68
N ILE A 194 1.35 11.76 1.90
CA ILE A 194 0.88 10.59 2.62
C ILE A 194 0.25 11.08 3.93
N GLU A 195 -0.99 10.68 4.21
CA GLU A 195 -1.69 11.02 5.43
C GLU A 195 -2.35 9.77 6.03
N LEU A 196 -1.99 9.41 7.26
CA LEU A 196 -2.50 8.25 7.96
C LEU A 196 -3.06 8.66 9.32
N ARG A 197 -4.00 7.87 9.84
CA ARG A 197 -4.36 7.97 11.27
C ARG A 197 -3.11 7.82 12.13
N GLN A 198 -3.11 8.42 13.33
CA GLN A 198 -1.93 8.37 14.20
C GLN A 198 -1.60 6.97 14.68
N ASN A 199 -2.62 6.15 14.96
CA ASN A 199 -2.44 4.82 15.51
C ASN A 199 -3.15 3.74 14.69
N TYR A 200 -2.53 2.58 14.62
CA TYR A 200 -3.18 1.37 14.14
C TYR A 200 -4.34 0.99 15.08
N HIS A 201 -5.39 0.42 14.54
CA HIS A 201 -6.64 0.17 15.28
C HIS A 201 -6.56 -0.99 16.29
N ARG A 202 -5.51 -1.81 16.23
CA ARG A 202 -5.27 -2.89 17.18
C ARG A 202 -4.10 -2.56 18.07
N TYR A 203 -4.18 -3.05 19.29
CA TYR A 203 -3.07 -2.96 20.24
C TYR A 203 -1.98 -3.95 19.80
N CYS A 204 -0.76 -3.47 19.62
CA CYS A 204 0.41 -4.31 19.47
C CYS A 204 0.95 -4.64 20.84
N SER A 205 1.30 -5.91 21.10
CA SER A 205 2.01 -6.26 22.33
C SER A 205 3.34 -5.50 22.43
N VAL A 206 3.83 -5.30 23.64
CA VAL A 206 5.09 -4.58 23.90
C VAL A 206 6.27 -5.15 23.11
N GLU A 207 6.26 -6.45 22.83
CA GLU A 207 7.28 -7.17 22.07
C GLU A 207 7.29 -6.80 20.56
N GLN A 208 6.18 -6.26 20.02
CA GLN A 208 6.01 -5.98 18.60
C GLN A 208 6.10 -4.49 18.24
N GLY A 209 6.34 -3.62 19.22
CA GLY A 209 6.52 -2.18 19.03
C GLY A 209 5.25 -1.34 19.13
N SER A 210 5.39 -0.07 18.83
CA SER A 210 4.32 0.93 18.97
C SER A 210 3.19 0.70 17.96
N THR A 211 1.94 0.99 18.37
CA THR A 211 0.78 1.08 17.48
C THR A 211 0.83 2.31 16.57
N SER A 212 1.73 3.25 16.85
CA SER A 212 1.79 4.55 16.16
C SER A 212 2.46 4.45 14.80
N TYR A 213 1.87 5.12 13.82
CA TYR A 213 2.47 5.35 12.50
C TYR A 213 3.57 6.42 12.51
N PHE A 214 3.85 7.02 13.67
CA PHE A 214 4.85 8.08 13.81
C PHE A 214 6.22 7.68 13.27
N ASN A 215 6.71 6.50 13.60
CA ASN A 215 8.05 6.05 13.24
C ASN A 215 8.23 5.97 11.72
N ILE A 216 7.35 5.27 11.01
CA ILE A 216 7.47 5.13 9.55
C ILE A 216 7.28 6.45 8.82
N LEU A 217 6.32 7.27 9.25
CA LEU A 217 6.10 8.58 8.62
C LEU A 217 7.25 9.55 8.92
N SER A 218 7.91 9.45 10.09
CA SER A 218 9.14 10.19 10.40
C SER A 218 10.30 9.78 9.50
N ILE A 219 10.43 8.48 9.18
CA ILE A 219 11.46 7.98 8.24
C ILE A 219 11.21 8.55 6.83
N ILE A 220 9.95 8.52 6.37
CA ILE A 220 9.57 9.08 5.06
C ILE A 220 9.81 10.60 5.02
N ALA A 221 9.40 11.33 6.07
CA ALA A 221 9.61 12.77 6.17
C ALA A 221 11.10 13.14 6.15
N ARG A 222 11.93 12.39 6.88
CA ARG A 222 13.39 12.57 6.89
C ARG A 222 14.01 12.30 5.51
N TYR A 223 13.58 11.25 4.83
CA TYR A 223 14.05 10.96 3.47
C TYR A 223 13.70 12.07 2.49
N LEU A 224 12.49 12.60 2.56
CA LEU A 224 12.03 13.70 1.71
C LEU A 224 12.53 15.08 2.17
N GLU A 225 13.23 15.16 3.33
CA GLU A 225 13.68 16.41 3.94
C GLU A 225 12.56 17.41 4.18
N VAL A 226 11.45 16.91 4.71
CA VAL A 226 10.27 17.69 5.07
C VAL A 226 9.84 17.42 6.52
N ASN A 227 8.97 18.27 7.06
CA ASN A 227 8.40 18.06 8.38
C ASN A 227 7.28 17.01 8.36
N LEU A 228 7.18 16.27 9.46
CA LEU A 228 5.98 15.49 9.80
C LEU A 228 4.98 16.38 10.51
N TYR A 229 3.77 16.46 9.97
CA TYR A 229 2.68 17.26 10.55
C TYR A 229 1.71 16.37 11.30
N SER A 230 1.23 16.85 12.45
CA SER A 230 0.07 16.30 13.14
C SER A 230 -1.16 17.13 12.79
N ARG A 231 -2.27 16.48 12.51
CA ARG A 231 -3.55 17.12 12.19
C ARG A 231 -4.67 16.53 13.00
N SER A 232 -5.64 17.36 13.33
CA SER A 232 -6.93 16.96 13.88
C SER A 232 -8.04 17.44 12.96
N ARG A 233 -9.09 16.62 12.81
CA ARG A 233 -10.31 16.98 12.08
C ARG A 233 -11.50 16.57 12.93
N GLU A 234 -12.42 17.48 13.09
CA GLU A 234 -13.71 17.19 13.69
C GLU A 234 -14.69 16.74 12.60
N GLN A 235 -15.35 15.63 12.82
CA GLN A 235 -16.38 15.11 11.92
C GLN A 235 -17.43 14.35 12.74
N LYS A 236 -18.70 14.76 12.68
CA LYS A 236 -19.80 14.13 13.39
C LYS A 236 -19.48 13.89 14.88
N ASP A 237 -19.13 14.95 15.60
CA ASP A 237 -18.80 14.98 17.04
C ASP A 237 -17.63 14.07 17.45
N LYS A 238 -16.80 13.66 16.48
CA LYS A 238 -15.58 12.88 16.74
C LYS A 238 -14.35 13.62 16.19
N ILE A 239 -13.29 13.63 16.99
CA ILE A 239 -12.00 14.17 16.56
C ILE A 239 -11.14 13.03 16.02
N PHE A 240 -10.67 13.19 14.78
CA PHE A 240 -9.78 12.26 14.12
C PHE A 240 -8.37 12.86 14.08
N TYR A 241 -7.41 12.12 14.56
CA TYR A 241 -6.00 12.52 14.56
C TYR A 241 -5.24 11.78 13.47
N SER A 242 -4.45 12.51 12.68
CA SER A 242 -3.60 11.97 11.62
C SER A 242 -2.19 12.56 11.68
N TYR A 243 -1.24 11.80 11.11
CA TYR A 243 0.08 12.30 10.72
C TYR A 243 0.10 12.48 9.21
N MET A 244 0.82 13.51 8.76
CA MET A 244 0.90 13.85 7.34
C MET A 244 2.33 14.23 6.96
N VAL A 245 2.82 13.61 5.90
CA VAL A 245 4.06 13.98 5.19
C VAL A 245 3.68 14.61 3.87
N VAL A 246 4.25 15.78 3.55
CA VAL A 246 3.95 16.51 2.31
C VAL A 246 5.25 17.03 1.71
N SER A 247 5.51 16.65 0.44
CA SER A 247 6.54 17.33 -0.35
C SER A 247 5.99 18.67 -0.82
N HIS A 248 6.72 19.75 -0.65
CA HIS A 248 6.26 21.12 -0.96
C HIS A 248 7.35 22.03 -1.53
N ASN A 249 8.58 21.55 -1.64
CA ASN A 249 9.71 22.30 -2.18
C ASN A 249 10.46 21.47 -3.24
N ILE A 250 11.29 22.14 -4.03
CA ILE A 250 12.02 21.54 -5.15
C ILE A 250 12.83 20.33 -4.71
N GLN A 251 13.54 20.41 -3.58
CA GLN A 251 14.39 19.34 -3.08
C GLN A 251 13.57 18.08 -2.74
N SER A 252 12.47 18.24 -2.03
CA SER A 252 11.57 17.10 -1.74
C SER A 252 10.91 16.55 -3.00
N HIS A 253 10.56 17.38 -3.98
CA HIS A 253 10.00 16.94 -5.25
C HIS A 253 11.00 16.11 -6.05
N THR A 254 12.27 16.55 -6.10
CA THR A 254 13.36 15.80 -6.76
C THR A 254 13.50 14.40 -6.14
N LYS A 255 13.51 14.29 -4.80
CA LYS A 255 13.57 12.99 -4.12
C LYS A 255 12.37 12.08 -4.40
N VAL A 256 11.17 12.65 -4.53
CA VAL A 256 9.97 11.91 -4.94
C VAL A 256 10.15 11.36 -6.36
N ILE A 257 10.67 12.17 -7.29
CA ILE A 257 10.94 11.78 -8.67
C ILE A 257 11.99 10.68 -8.72
N GLU A 258 13.16 10.88 -8.09
CA GLU A 258 14.22 9.88 -8.04
C GLU A 258 13.74 8.53 -7.49
N TYR A 259 12.89 8.57 -6.47
CA TYR A 259 12.34 7.34 -5.89
C TYR A 259 11.41 6.62 -6.85
N PHE A 260 10.40 7.29 -7.42
CA PHE A 260 9.40 6.64 -8.26
C PHE A 260 9.90 6.33 -9.68
N ASP A 261 10.95 7.01 -10.15
CA ASP A 261 11.65 6.63 -11.39
C ASP A 261 12.44 5.32 -11.20
N ARG A 262 12.95 5.07 -9.98
CA ARG A 262 13.66 3.84 -9.63
C ARG A 262 12.72 2.70 -9.24
N TYR A 263 11.64 3.00 -8.52
CA TYR A 263 10.63 2.06 -8.04
C TYR A 263 9.24 2.54 -8.49
N PRO A 264 8.80 2.15 -9.69
CA PRO A 264 7.58 2.67 -10.27
C PRO A 264 6.33 2.32 -9.45
N LEU A 265 5.35 3.21 -9.53
CA LEU A 265 3.97 2.93 -9.15
C LEU A 265 3.35 2.03 -10.20
N TYR A 266 2.39 1.19 -9.80
CA TYR A 266 1.72 0.27 -10.72
C TYR A 266 0.21 0.50 -10.82
N SER A 267 -0.41 1.18 -9.83
CA SER A 267 -1.82 1.55 -9.91
C SER A 267 -2.04 2.72 -10.89
N SER A 268 -3.30 3.11 -11.05
CA SER A 268 -3.67 4.33 -11.79
C SER A 268 -2.99 5.61 -11.26
N LYS A 269 -2.44 5.56 -10.04
CA LYS A 269 -1.64 6.67 -9.49
C LYS A 269 -0.34 6.90 -10.25
N TYR A 270 0.16 5.91 -10.99
CA TYR A 270 1.27 6.11 -11.93
C TYR A 270 0.97 7.22 -12.94
N LEU A 271 -0.25 7.26 -13.47
CA LEU A 271 -0.65 8.29 -14.42
C LEU A 271 -0.72 9.67 -13.76
N ALA A 272 -1.20 9.74 -12.52
CA ALA A 272 -1.18 10.98 -11.76
C ALA A 272 0.26 11.41 -11.41
N TYR A 273 1.14 10.45 -11.11
CA TYR A 273 2.57 10.72 -10.92
C TYR A 273 3.23 11.28 -12.18
N LYS A 274 2.96 10.70 -13.36
CA LYS A 274 3.50 11.20 -14.64
C LYS A 274 3.10 12.65 -14.88
N ASP A 275 1.83 12.98 -14.73
CA ASP A 275 1.33 14.35 -14.88
C ASP A 275 1.98 15.31 -13.86
N TRP A 276 2.06 14.88 -12.59
CA TRP A 276 2.69 15.63 -11.51
C TRP A 276 4.18 15.84 -11.77
N ARG A 277 4.89 14.78 -12.17
CA ARG A 277 6.32 14.82 -12.53
C ARG A 277 6.58 15.79 -13.67
N HIS A 278 5.75 15.76 -14.72
CA HIS A 278 5.83 16.69 -15.84
C HIS A 278 5.71 18.14 -15.37
N VAL A 279 4.70 18.48 -14.59
CA VAL A 279 4.53 19.84 -14.04
C VAL A 279 5.72 20.25 -13.17
N VAL A 280 6.29 19.36 -12.38
CA VAL A 280 7.48 19.65 -11.57
C VAL A 280 8.67 19.94 -12.48
N GLN A 281 8.98 19.06 -13.43
CA GLN A 281 10.19 19.15 -14.25
C GLN A 281 10.14 20.30 -15.25
N GLU A 282 9.02 20.44 -15.98
CA GLU A 282 8.93 21.41 -17.06
C GLU A 282 8.56 22.81 -16.58
N ILE A 283 7.89 22.95 -15.46
CA ILE A 283 7.36 24.25 -15.02
C ILE A 283 8.09 24.74 -13.76
N ILE A 284 8.17 23.93 -12.70
CA ILE A 284 8.70 24.36 -11.40
C ILE A 284 10.22 24.45 -11.42
N LEU A 285 10.91 23.49 -12.06
CA LEU A 285 12.39 23.48 -12.13
C LEU A 285 12.96 24.58 -13.04
N ARG A 286 12.13 25.26 -13.85
CA ARG A 286 12.55 26.48 -14.55
C ARG A 286 12.81 27.67 -13.61
N ALA A 287 12.86 27.44 -12.35
CA ALA A 287 13.11 28.26 -11.17
C ALA A 287 13.12 29.79 -11.39
N GLY A 288 12.15 30.47 -10.75
CA GLY A 288 12.12 31.95 -10.65
C GLY A 288 11.45 32.67 -11.79
N LYS A 289 11.02 32.00 -12.88
CA LYS A 289 10.24 32.64 -13.95
C LYS A 289 8.75 32.58 -13.63
N PRO A 290 7.99 33.67 -13.87
CA PRO A 290 6.52 33.64 -13.80
C PRO A 290 5.95 32.59 -14.75
N LEU A 291 4.79 32.00 -14.43
CA LEU A 291 4.06 31.16 -15.35
C LEU A 291 3.65 31.96 -16.58
N THR A 292 3.87 31.41 -17.76
CA THR A 292 3.35 31.95 -19.00
C THR A 292 1.87 31.60 -19.17
N VAL A 293 1.21 32.19 -20.17
CA VAL A 293 -0.18 31.82 -20.51
C VAL A 293 -0.25 30.36 -20.95
N GLU A 294 0.73 29.93 -21.73
CA GLU A 294 0.87 28.57 -22.23
C GLU A 294 1.02 27.58 -21.07
N ASP A 295 1.87 27.87 -20.09
CA ASP A 295 2.04 27.06 -18.88
C ASP A 295 0.70 26.89 -18.12
N ILE A 296 -0.06 27.98 -18.01
CA ILE A 296 -1.36 27.96 -17.32
C ILE A 296 -2.35 27.07 -18.07
N LEU A 297 -2.44 27.23 -19.39
CA LEU A 297 -3.34 26.43 -20.24
C LEU A 297 -2.97 24.95 -20.20
N GLU A 298 -1.67 24.62 -20.22
CA GLU A 298 -1.17 23.25 -20.10
C GLU A 298 -1.55 22.65 -18.75
N ILE A 299 -1.33 23.35 -17.65
CA ILE A 299 -1.70 22.89 -16.30
C ILE A 299 -3.22 22.70 -16.20
N GLU A 300 -4.03 23.60 -16.76
CA GLU A 300 -5.49 23.47 -16.76
C GLU A 300 -5.94 22.24 -17.54
N LYS A 301 -5.31 21.94 -18.69
CA LYS A 301 -5.55 20.73 -19.48
C LYS A 301 -5.21 19.46 -18.67
N ILE A 302 -4.05 19.43 -18.02
CA ILE A 302 -3.66 18.32 -17.15
C ILE A 302 -4.69 18.16 -16.02
N LYS A 303 -5.06 19.22 -15.32
CA LYS A 303 -6.03 19.18 -14.20
C LYS A 303 -7.42 18.72 -14.63
N ALA A 304 -7.81 18.92 -15.88
CA ALA A 304 -9.10 18.48 -16.40
C ALA A 304 -9.22 16.94 -16.41
N GLN A 305 -8.11 16.22 -16.49
CA GLN A 305 -8.03 14.75 -16.50
C GLN A 305 -7.18 14.18 -15.36
N PHE A 306 -7.01 14.91 -14.26
CA PHE A 306 -6.14 14.49 -13.15
C PHE A 306 -6.91 13.76 -12.05
N ASN A 307 -6.35 12.69 -11.48
CA ASN A 307 -6.94 11.90 -10.39
C ASN A 307 -8.37 11.43 -10.72
N LYS A 308 -9.34 11.78 -9.88
CA LYS A 308 -10.75 11.36 -10.02
C LYS A 308 -11.44 11.85 -11.29
N LYS A 309 -10.88 12.84 -11.97
CA LYS A 309 -11.43 13.35 -13.25
C LYS A 309 -10.93 12.54 -14.45
N ARG A 310 -9.95 11.64 -14.25
CA ARG A 310 -9.43 10.80 -15.32
C ARG A 310 -10.48 9.77 -15.72
N THR A 311 -10.74 9.71 -17.03
CA THR A 311 -11.69 8.76 -17.64
C THR A 311 -10.99 7.74 -18.54
N GLN A 312 -9.76 8.03 -18.96
CA GLN A 312 -8.95 7.13 -19.79
C GLN A 312 -7.71 6.68 -19.03
N PHE A 313 -7.47 5.38 -18.99
CA PHE A 313 -6.40 4.76 -18.26
C PHE A 313 -5.55 3.91 -19.20
N ASP A 314 -4.28 4.22 -19.30
CA ASP A 314 -3.27 3.41 -19.98
C ASP A 314 -2.44 2.67 -18.91
N PHE A 315 -2.48 1.35 -18.97
CA PHE A 315 -1.75 0.47 -18.07
C PHE A 315 -0.55 -0.23 -18.75
N SER A 316 -0.05 0.29 -19.88
CA SER A 316 1.13 -0.25 -20.57
C SER A 316 2.36 -0.35 -19.66
N HIS A 317 2.47 0.51 -18.65
CA HIS A 317 3.53 0.47 -17.64
C HIS A 317 3.55 -0.84 -16.81
N LEU A 318 2.46 -1.59 -16.76
CA LEU A 318 2.41 -2.89 -16.08
C LEU A 318 3.24 -3.96 -16.78
N ASP A 319 3.62 -3.77 -18.05
CA ASP A 319 4.47 -4.72 -18.77
C ASP A 319 5.89 -4.75 -18.19
N SER A 320 6.29 -3.69 -17.47
CA SER A 320 7.56 -3.63 -16.76
C SER A 320 7.59 -4.39 -15.42
N ILE A 321 6.47 -4.90 -14.94
CA ILE A 321 6.40 -5.69 -13.69
C ILE A 321 7.00 -7.08 -13.89
N VAL A 322 8.04 -7.32 -14.55
CA VAL A 322 8.87 -8.58 -14.54
C VAL A 322 9.56 -8.79 -15.85
#